data_5a70b89b9a371b77cca2cd7d40042bdb
#
_entry.id   5a70b89b9a371b77cca2cd7d40042bdb
#
_cell.length_a   1.000
_cell.length_b   1.000
_cell.length_c   1.000
_cell.angle_alpha   90.00
_cell.angle_beta   90.00
_cell.angle_gamma   90.00
#
_symmetry.space_group_name_H-M   'P 1'
#
loop_
_entity.id
_entity.type
_entity.pdbx_description
1 polymer ?
#
loop_
_entity_poly.entity_id
_entity_poly.type
_entity_poly.pdbx_seq_one_letter_code
_entity_poly.pdbx_strand_id
1 'polypeptide(L)'
;MTNEQLIRQYYDGDEAALEKLYHKNIGLIRGIAKETAAEFNCLMTDQHHPNQFSTYTKTILDDLCGEGALEFLTRIQSREYDESRAALTTYLYPNLRGRMTGWSRILAAWR
;
A
#
# COMPACT_ATOMS: atom_id res chain seq x y z
N MET A 1 1.43 -8.73 -18.22
CA MET A 1 1.68 -9.89 -17.34
C MET A 1 0.83 -9.79 -16.08
N THR A 2 0.38 -10.90 -15.55
CA THR A 2 -0.36 -10.94 -14.30
C THR A 2 0.59 -10.79 -13.10
N ASN A 3 0.03 -10.47 -11.93
CA ASN A 3 0.81 -10.43 -10.68
C ASN A 3 1.52 -11.76 -10.43
N GLU A 4 0.82 -12.86 -10.64
CA GLU A 4 1.33 -14.21 -10.37
C GLU A 4 2.49 -14.55 -11.32
N GLN A 5 2.40 -14.16 -12.59
CA GLN A 5 3.49 -14.34 -13.55
C GLN A 5 4.74 -13.55 -13.13
N LEU A 6 4.58 -12.30 -12.70
CA LEU A 6 5.68 -11.47 -12.24
C LEU A 6 6.32 -12.03 -10.97
N ILE A 7 5.52 -12.56 -10.03
CA ILE A 7 6.03 -13.20 -8.82
C ILE A 7 6.87 -14.43 -9.16
N ARG A 8 6.41 -15.27 -10.08
CA ARG A 8 7.19 -16.43 -10.51
C ARG A 8 8.53 -16.01 -11.09
N GLN A 9 8.53 -14.98 -11.95
CA GLN A 9 9.78 -14.46 -12.51
C GLN A 9 10.71 -13.95 -11.41
N TYR A 10 10.19 -13.23 -10.44
CA TYR A 10 10.99 -12.72 -9.33
C TYR A 10 11.56 -13.87 -8.50
N TYR A 11 10.74 -14.87 -8.18
CA TYR A 11 11.18 -16.04 -7.40
C TYR A 11 12.22 -16.87 -8.16
N ASP A 12 12.20 -16.84 -9.48
CA ASP A 12 13.17 -17.51 -10.35
C ASP A 12 14.47 -16.71 -10.54
N GLY A 13 14.57 -15.53 -9.89
CA GLY A 13 15.79 -14.74 -9.86
C GLY A 13 15.77 -13.46 -10.71
N ASP A 14 14.65 -13.11 -11.33
CA ASP A 14 14.53 -11.87 -12.11
C ASP A 14 14.21 -10.69 -11.17
N GLU A 15 15.24 -9.99 -10.75
CA GLU A 15 15.12 -8.82 -9.87
C GLU A 15 14.27 -7.69 -10.50
N ALA A 16 14.31 -7.53 -11.82
CA ALA A 16 13.53 -6.52 -12.51
C ALA A 16 12.02 -6.76 -12.39
N ALA A 17 11.60 -8.00 -12.18
CA ALA A 17 10.19 -8.34 -12.02
C ALA A 17 9.61 -7.72 -10.74
N LEU A 18 10.42 -7.52 -9.69
CA LEU A 18 9.97 -6.90 -8.45
C LEU A 18 9.52 -5.45 -8.68
N GLU A 19 10.31 -4.67 -9.44
CA GLU A 19 9.96 -3.30 -9.78
C GLU A 19 8.68 -3.23 -10.61
N LYS A 20 8.55 -4.08 -11.61
CA LYS A 20 7.33 -4.17 -12.42
C LYS A 20 6.11 -4.52 -11.57
N LEU A 21 6.28 -5.46 -10.64
CA LEU A 21 5.21 -5.87 -9.73
C LEU A 21 4.79 -4.72 -8.83
N TYR A 22 5.75 -3.97 -8.29
CA TYR A 22 5.46 -2.79 -7.47
C TYR A 22 4.67 -1.73 -8.25
N HIS A 23 5.13 -1.37 -9.44
CA HIS A 23 4.44 -0.39 -10.27
C HIS A 23 3.03 -0.82 -10.65
N LYS A 24 2.83 -2.11 -10.92
CA LYS A 24 1.52 -2.67 -11.22
C LYS A 24 0.55 -2.53 -10.03
N ASN A 25 1.06 -2.53 -8.81
CA ASN A 25 0.25 -2.54 -7.59
C ASN A 25 0.23 -1.20 -6.84
N ILE A 26 0.79 -0.13 -7.40
CA ILE A 26 0.74 1.20 -6.80
C ILE A 26 -0.69 1.65 -6.55
N GLY A 27 -1.60 1.39 -7.49
CA GLY A 27 -3.01 1.74 -7.34
C GLY A 27 -3.66 1.07 -6.14
N LEU A 28 -3.33 -0.20 -5.89
CA LEU A 28 -3.80 -0.94 -4.71
C LEU A 28 -3.30 -0.26 -3.44
N ILE A 29 -2.00 0.05 -3.36
CA ILE A 29 -1.40 0.69 -2.19
C ILE A 29 -2.06 2.05 -1.92
N ARG A 30 -2.21 2.88 -2.94
CA ARG A 30 -2.86 4.20 -2.83
C ARG A 30 -4.32 4.09 -2.41
N GLY A 31 -5.05 3.12 -2.94
CA GLY A 31 -6.45 2.88 -2.59
C GLY A 31 -6.60 2.50 -1.12
N ILE A 32 -5.74 1.62 -0.62
CA ILE A 32 -5.74 1.22 0.80
C ILE A 32 -5.36 2.40 1.69
N ALA A 33 -4.40 3.23 1.27
CA ALA A 33 -4.01 4.44 2.01
C ALA A 33 -5.19 5.40 2.18
N LYS A 34 -5.95 5.65 1.12
CA LYS A 34 -7.15 6.51 1.18
C LYS A 34 -8.22 5.92 2.07
N GLU A 35 -8.47 4.63 1.96
CA GLU A 35 -9.44 3.91 2.80
C GLU A 35 -9.07 4.02 4.28
N THR A 36 -7.79 3.82 4.59
CA THR A 36 -7.28 3.92 5.96
C THR A 36 -7.39 5.35 6.50
N ALA A 37 -6.97 6.34 5.69
CA ALA A 37 -7.06 7.74 6.08
C ALA A 37 -8.50 8.17 6.35
N ALA A 38 -9.46 7.70 5.53
CA ALA A 38 -10.87 7.97 5.72
C ALA A 38 -11.38 7.39 7.05
N GLU A 39 -11.00 6.16 7.39
CA GLU A 39 -11.39 5.51 8.65
C GLU A 39 -10.92 6.30 9.87
N PHE A 40 -9.76 6.91 9.79
CA PHE A 40 -9.18 7.69 10.90
C PHE A 40 -9.47 9.19 10.78
N ASN A 41 -10.44 9.58 9.93
CA ASN A 41 -10.87 10.97 9.73
C ASN A 41 -9.73 11.92 9.33
N CYS A 42 -8.80 11.41 8.50
CA CYS A 42 -7.66 12.18 8.03
C CYS A 42 -7.86 12.81 6.63
N LEU A 43 -9.00 12.56 5.98
CA LEU A 43 -9.29 13.15 4.67
C LEU A 43 -9.94 14.52 4.85
N MET A 44 -9.17 15.58 4.54
CA MET A 44 -9.62 16.95 4.60
C MET A 44 -9.33 17.66 3.28
N THR A 45 -10.25 18.52 2.86
CA THR A 45 -10.05 19.32 1.65
C THR A 45 -9.39 20.64 2.00
N ASP A 46 -8.75 21.25 0.99
CA ASP A 46 -8.17 22.59 1.11
C ASP A 46 -9.29 23.62 1.19
N GLN A 47 -9.19 24.61 2.08
CA GLN A 47 -10.19 25.67 2.24
C GLN A 47 -10.40 26.51 0.98
N HIS A 48 -9.31 26.75 0.23
CA HIS A 48 -9.35 27.58 -0.97
C HIS A 48 -9.53 26.76 -2.26
N HIS A 49 -9.32 25.46 -2.18
CA HIS A 49 -9.44 24.53 -3.30
C HIS A 49 -10.21 23.28 -2.89
N PRO A 50 -11.55 23.36 -2.78
CA PRO A 50 -12.36 22.25 -2.24
C PRO A 50 -12.30 20.96 -3.05
N ASN A 51 -11.77 20.99 -4.27
CA ASN A 51 -11.58 19.80 -5.10
C ASN A 51 -10.22 19.12 -4.85
N GLN A 52 -9.41 19.66 -3.94
CA GLN A 52 -8.09 19.12 -3.61
C GLN A 52 -8.02 18.79 -2.13
N PHE A 53 -7.21 17.78 -1.79
CA PHE A 53 -6.91 17.49 -0.40
C PHE A 53 -6.01 18.59 0.19
N SER A 54 -6.15 18.85 1.49
CA SER A 54 -5.26 19.74 2.22
C SER A 54 -3.83 19.21 2.20
N THR A 55 -2.86 20.09 2.45
CA THR A 55 -1.45 19.69 2.59
C THR A 55 -1.27 18.64 3.67
N TYR A 56 -1.97 18.76 4.79
CA TYR A 56 -1.96 17.78 5.88
C TYR A 56 -2.39 16.40 5.38
N THR A 57 -3.53 16.32 4.66
CA THR A 57 -4.02 15.06 4.12
C THR A 57 -3.05 14.46 3.10
N LYS A 58 -2.48 15.28 2.21
CA LYS A 58 -1.48 14.81 1.23
C LYS A 58 -0.27 14.20 1.93
N THR A 59 0.22 14.82 3.00
CA THR A 59 1.35 14.30 3.79
C THR A 59 1.00 12.96 4.43
N ILE A 60 -0.18 12.85 5.03
CA ILE A 60 -0.65 11.59 5.63
C ILE A 60 -0.74 10.49 4.57
N LEU A 61 -1.32 10.79 3.40
CA LEU A 61 -1.43 9.80 2.33
C LEU A 61 -0.06 9.35 1.82
N ASP A 62 0.89 10.27 1.68
CA ASP A 62 2.26 9.93 1.27
C ASP A 62 2.95 9.03 2.30
N ASP A 63 2.79 9.33 3.60
CA ASP A 63 3.34 8.51 4.67
C ASP A 63 2.73 7.09 4.66
N LEU A 64 1.42 6.99 4.49
CA LEU A 64 0.74 5.69 4.42
C LEU A 64 1.16 4.91 3.19
N CYS A 65 1.32 5.56 2.04
CA CYS A 65 1.82 4.92 0.83
C CYS A 65 3.25 4.41 1.03
N GLY A 66 4.10 5.17 1.71
CA GLY A 66 5.46 4.74 2.06
C GLY A 66 5.47 3.50 2.93
N GLU A 67 4.63 3.47 3.97
CA GLU A 67 4.48 2.30 4.83
C GLU A 67 3.94 1.10 4.05
N GLY A 68 2.96 1.33 3.18
CA GLY A 68 2.42 0.28 2.32
C GLY A 68 3.46 -0.28 1.35
N ALA A 69 4.31 0.58 0.78
CA ALA A 69 5.39 0.16 -0.11
C ALA A 69 6.40 -0.74 0.63
N LEU A 70 6.78 -0.37 1.86
CA LEU A 70 7.68 -1.17 2.69
C LEU A 70 7.08 -2.54 3.00
N GLU A 71 5.81 -2.59 3.37
CA GLU A 71 5.14 -3.86 3.65
C GLU A 71 5.03 -4.72 2.40
N PHE A 72 4.68 -4.11 1.27
CA PHE A 72 4.63 -4.80 -0.03
C PHE A 72 5.97 -5.48 -0.33
N LEU A 73 7.06 -4.73 -0.27
CA LEU A 73 8.39 -5.26 -0.55
C LEU A 73 8.78 -6.36 0.44
N THR A 74 8.50 -6.15 1.72
CA THR A 74 8.78 -7.14 2.77
C THR A 74 8.06 -8.46 2.49
N ARG A 75 6.77 -8.39 2.13
CA ARG A 75 5.98 -9.60 1.87
C ARG A 75 6.42 -10.33 0.61
N ILE A 76 6.76 -9.60 -0.44
CA ILE A 76 7.24 -10.24 -1.68
C ILE A 76 8.63 -10.85 -1.47
N GLN A 77 9.52 -10.14 -0.78
CA GLN A 77 10.89 -10.62 -0.52
C GLN A 77 10.94 -11.78 0.47
N SER A 78 9.94 -11.93 1.33
CA SER A 78 9.87 -13.07 2.26
C SER A 78 9.65 -14.40 1.55
N ARG A 79 9.14 -14.38 0.31
CA ARG A 79 8.81 -15.56 -0.49
C ARG A 79 7.77 -16.49 0.14
N GLU A 80 6.96 -15.98 1.06
CA GLU A 80 5.91 -16.75 1.74
C GLU A 80 4.61 -16.82 0.96
N TYR A 81 4.44 -15.96 -0.05
CA TYR A 81 3.23 -15.96 -0.85
C TYR A 81 3.11 -17.25 -1.68
N ASP A 82 1.95 -17.87 -1.60
CA ASP A 82 1.60 -19.09 -2.33
C ASP A 82 0.38 -18.82 -3.22
N GLU A 83 0.60 -18.75 -4.53
CA GLU A 83 -0.46 -18.46 -5.50
C GLU A 83 -1.56 -19.52 -5.56
N SER A 84 -1.28 -20.75 -5.07
CA SER A 84 -2.29 -21.80 -5.03
C SER A 84 -3.37 -21.55 -3.97
N ARG A 85 -3.11 -20.68 -3.00
CA ARG A 85 -4.03 -20.36 -1.89
C ARG A 85 -4.90 -19.17 -2.16
N ALA A 86 -4.35 -18.13 -2.78
CA ALA A 86 -5.07 -16.89 -3.01
C ALA A 86 -4.39 -16.06 -4.10
N ALA A 87 -5.14 -15.14 -4.72
CA ALA A 87 -4.57 -14.11 -5.56
C ALA A 87 -3.66 -13.20 -4.75
N LEU A 88 -2.65 -12.60 -5.39
CA LEU A 88 -1.70 -11.74 -4.71
C LEU A 88 -2.38 -10.57 -4.00
N THR A 89 -3.34 -9.91 -4.65
CA THR A 89 -4.07 -8.78 -4.06
C THR A 89 -4.83 -9.18 -2.81
N THR A 90 -5.43 -10.38 -2.80
CA THR A 90 -6.11 -10.93 -1.63
C THR A 90 -5.15 -11.19 -0.48
N TYR A 91 -3.96 -11.69 -0.78
CA TYR A 91 -2.91 -11.92 0.22
C TYR A 91 -2.35 -10.62 0.77
N LEU A 92 -2.12 -9.63 -0.10
CA LEU A 92 -1.50 -8.35 0.30
C LEU A 92 -2.43 -7.45 1.09
N TYR A 93 -3.73 -7.42 0.75
CA TYR A 93 -4.66 -6.44 1.32
C TYR A 93 -4.62 -6.39 2.86
N PRO A 94 -4.81 -7.50 3.60
CA PRO A 94 -4.80 -7.43 5.06
C PRO A 94 -3.45 -7.04 5.64
N ASN A 95 -2.35 -7.42 4.98
CA ASN A 95 -1.01 -7.06 5.42
C ASN A 95 -0.73 -5.57 5.25
N LEU A 96 -1.08 -5.01 4.09
CA LEU A 96 -0.93 -3.58 3.81
C LEU A 96 -1.85 -2.76 4.71
N ARG A 97 -3.11 -3.17 4.82
CA ARG A 97 -4.12 -2.50 5.64
C ARG A 97 -3.70 -2.49 7.11
N GLY A 98 -3.22 -3.62 7.63
CA GLY A 98 -2.77 -3.76 9.02
C GLY A 98 -1.62 -2.82 9.35
N ARG A 99 -0.62 -2.73 8.47
CA ARG A 99 0.52 -1.83 8.69
C ARG A 99 0.09 -0.36 8.66
N MET A 100 -0.75 0.02 7.69
CA MET A 100 -1.24 1.39 7.59
C MET A 100 -2.15 1.76 8.77
N THR A 101 -2.97 0.83 9.25
CA THR A 101 -3.81 1.03 10.44
C THR A 101 -2.96 1.26 11.67
N GLY A 102 -1.90 0.48 11.87
CA GLY A 102 -0.96 0.66 12.98
C GLY A 102 -0.31 2.04 12.95
N TRP A 103 0.14 2.49 11.79
CA TRP A 103 0.71 3.82 11.60
C TRP A 103 -0.31 4.93 11.90
N SER A 104 -1.54 4.78 11.42
CA SER A 104 -2.60 5.76 11.63
C SER A 104 -2.97 5.90 13.10
N ARG A 105 -2.94 4.82 13.88
CA ARG A 105 -3.16 4.86 15.33
C ARG A 105 -2.07 5.67 16.05
N ILE A 106 -0.82 5.52 15.62
CA ILE A 106 0.30 6.30 16.17
C ILE A 106 0.08 7.78 15.88
N LEU A 107 -0.25 8.14 14.63
CA LEU A 107 -0.53 9.52 14.25
C LEU A 107 -1.70 10.10 15.04
N ALA A 108 -2.78 9.35 15.22
CA ALA A 108 -3.95 9.80 15.97
C ALA A 108 -3.62 10.06 17.46
N ALA A 109 -2.71 9.29 18.04
CA ALA A 109 -2.27 9.47 19.41
C ALA A 109 -1.44 10.74 19.63
N TRP A 110 -0.86 11.29 18.57
CA TRP A 110 -0.03 12.50 18.63
C TRP A 110 -0.81 13.80 18.39
N ARG A 111 -2.12 13.73 18.16
CA ARG A 111 -2.96 14.91 17.92
C ARG A 111 -3.36 15.64 19.18
#